data_4edf8bf82d3103ec61d42bf3c202e40b
#
_entry.id   4edf8bf82d3103ec61d42bf3c202e40b
#
_cell.length_a   1.000
_cell.length_b   1.000
_cell.length_c   1.000
_cell.angle_alpha   90.00
_cell.angle_beta   90.00
_cell.angle_gamma   90.00
#
_symmetry.space_group_name_H-M   'P 1'
#
loop_
_entity.id
_entity.type
_entity.pdbx_description
1 polymer ?
#
loop_
_entity_poly.entity_id
_entity_poly.type
_entity_poly.pdbx_seq_one_letter_code
_entity_poly.pdbx_strand_id
1 'polypeptide(L)'
;MKHYNIQNYIRYKKDLEQSYKRLKQAYDYKEYTRDELIILFMPLVENIARKFATSQQASGVMAITDMIQEGHVNLIKAVDRIDWEKINDSEDQEKTMKSFLSKRIKGGIRRAIDINRGQMRLPEHVTNSIRKNFGKDKKAVAMFFNSIFLSIDAGTREDDDIFLQIEDKSEPYNQQFLNMYLTSLLKQHLTDKEYHVLRLSYGLDCEKHSAKQIANYLNIEGSGAYVRVSQLKKQAVDKLIENVDHSQVLDIL
;
A
#
# COMPACT_ATOMS: atom_id res chain seq x y z
N MET A 1 10.39 5.84 15.61
CA MET A 1 9.55 6.92 15.01
C MET A 1 8.37 7.38 15.87
N LYS A 2 7.58 6.47 16.48
CA LYS A 2 6.43 6.87 17.32
C LYS A 2 6.79 7.74 18.53
N HIS A 3 7.89 7.47 19.21
CA HIS A 3 8.34 8.22 20.40
C HIS A 3 8.68 9.69 20.08
N TYR A 4 9.33 9.96 18.97
CA TYR A 4 9.68 11.32 18.56
C TYR A 4 8.43 12.18 18.27
N ASN A 5 7.43 11.60 17.64
CA ASN A 5 6.16 12.28 17.36
C ASN A 5 5.37 12.63 18.63
N ILE A 6 5.39 11.76 19.66
CA ILE A 6 4.73 12.02 20.93
C ILE A 6 5.41 13.17 21.68
N GLN A 7 6.73 13.19 21.74
CA GLN A 7 7.49 14.27 22.39
C GLN A 7 7.26 15.63 21.73
N ASN A 8 7.26 15.68 20.39
CA ASN A 8 6.96 16.89 19.64
C ASN A 8 5.53 17.38 19.90
N TYR A 9 4.57 16.48 20.01
CA TYR A 9 3.20 16.83 20.31
C TYR A 9 3.05 17.37 21.76
N ILE A 10 3.73 16.78 22.74
CA ILE A 10 3.75 17.27 24.14
C ILE A 10 4.38 18.66 24.20
N ARG A 11 5.47 18.88 23.48
CA ARG A 11 6.13 20.19 23.40
C ARG A 11 5.19 21.24 22.81
N TYR A 12 4.57 20.95 21.67
CA TYR A 12 3.57 21.80 21.06
C TYR A 12 2.45 22.19 22.05
N LYS A 13 1.94 21.24 22.81
CA LYS A 13 0.89 21.49 23.84
C LYS A 13 1.36 22.49 24.90
N LYS A 14 2.56 22.31 25.42
CA LYS A 14 3.14 23.22 26.43
C LYS A 14 3.30 24.65 25.87
N ASP A 15 3.83 24.77 24.66
CA ASP A 15 4.02 26.06 24.00
C ASP A 15 2.68 26.76 23.74
N LEU A 16 1.65 26.01 23.32
CA LEU A 16 0.31 26.51 23.13
C LEU A 16 -0.32 27.02 24.44
N GLU A 17 -0.21 26.25 25.52
CA GLU A 17 -0.72 26.64 26.83
C GLU A 17 -0.03 27.91 27.36
N GLN A 18 1.28 28.05 27.17
CA GLN A 18 2.01 29.26 27.54
C GLN A 18 1.57 30.47 26.75
N SER A 19 1.38 30.31 25.43
CA SER A 19 0.92 31.39 24.55
C SER A 19 -0.50 31.81 24.91
N TYR A 20 -1.37 30.87 25.21
CA TYR A 20 -2.75 31.12 25.59
C TYR A 20 -2.85 31.89 26.93
N LYS A 21 -2.00 31.57 27.92
CA LYS A 21 -1.94 32.28 29.21
C LYS A 21 -1.49 33.73 29.08
N ARG A 22 -0.81 34.10 28.02
CA ARG A 22 -0.34 35.46 27.73
C ARG A 22 -1.39 36.32 27.02
N LEU A 23 -2.46 35.71 26.51
CA LEU A 23 -3.53 36.43 25.83
C LEU A 23 -4.30 37.31 26.81
N LYS A 24 -4.57 38.54 26.42
CA LYS A 24 -5.49 39.43 27.10
C LYS A 24 -6.91 38.93 26.85
N GLN A 25 -7.75 38.89 27.88
CA GLN A 25 -9.17 38.61 27.71
C GLN A 25 -9.87 39.89 27.25
N ALA A 26 -10.32 39.92 26.00
CA ALA A 26 -11.13 41.01 25.47
C ALA A 26 -12.60 40.57 25.36
N TYR A 27 -13.52 41.52 25.46
CA TYR A 27 -14.94 41.25 25.37
C TYR A 27 -15.43 41.06 23.92
N ASP A 28 -14.76 41.72 22.95
CA ASP A 28 -15.10 41.63 21.53
C ASP A 28 -13.91 41.07 20.74
N TYR A 29 -14.23 40.24 19.73
CA TYR A 29 -13.20 39.69 18.84
C TYR A 29 -12.45 40.72 18.01
N LYS A 30 -12.99 41.91 17.83
CA LYS A 30 -12.38 43.04 17.13
C LYS A 30 -11.20 43.67 17.92
N GLU A 31 -11.24 43.53 19.24
CA GLU A 31 -10.17 44.10 20.11
C GLU A 31 -8.87 43.29 20.06
N TYR A 32 -8.96 42.05 19.55
CA TYR A 32 -7.78 41.19 19.37
C TYR A 32 -7.02 41.60 18.12
N THR A 33 -5.69 41.64 18.26
CA THR A 33 -4.80 41.70 17.10
C THR A 33 -4.93 40.42 16.26
N ARG A 34 -4.48 40.50 14.99
CA ARG A 34 -4.46 39.34 14.10
C ARG A 34 -3.80 38.11 14.73
N ASP A 35 -2.66 38.31 15.37
CA ASP A 35 -1.88 37.21 15.96
C ASP A 35 -2.53 36.66 17.24
N GLU A 36 -3.14 37.51 18.04
CA GLU A 36 -3.92 37.07 19.20
C GLU A 36 -5.13 36.24 18.80
N LEU A 37 -5.85 36.62 17.72
CA LEU A 37 -6.93 35.81 17.17
C LEU A 37 -6.46 34.43 16.70
N ILE A 38 -5.29 34.37 16.03
CA ILE A 38 -4.71 33.10 15.60
C ILE A 38 -4.44 32.21 16.83
N ILE A 39 -3.79 32.74 17.86
CA ILE A 39 -3.50 32.00 19.10
C ILE A 39 -4.77 31.55 19.80
N LEU A 40 -5.80 32.40 19.86
CA LEU A 40 -7.09 32.10 20.48
C LEU A 40 -7.77 30.89 19.83
N PHE A 41 -7.65 30.74 18.49
CA PHE A 41 -8.30 29.67 17.75
C PHE A 41 -7.39 28.46 17.44
N MET A 42 -6.14 28.45 17.88
CA MET A 42 -5.25 27.27 17.77
C MET A 42 -5.84 25.99 18.40
N PRO A 43 -6.51 26.01 19.57
CA PRO A 43 -7.15 24.82 20.14
C PRO A 43 -8.24 24.24 19.24
N LEU A 44 -8.94 25.07 18.48
CA LEU A 44 -9.95 24.64 17.51
C LEU A 44 -9.30 23.82 16.39
N VAL A 45 -8.12 24.22 15.91
CA VAL A 45 -7.34 23.48 14.90
C VAL A 45 -7.00 22.08 15.41
N GLU A 46 -6.49 21.98 16.63
CA GLU A 46 -6.13 20.71 17.24
C GLU A 46 -7.34 19.77 17.34
N ASN A 47 -8.47 20.26 17.81
CA ASN A 47 -9.71 19.49 17.91
C ASN A 47 -10.21 18.98 16.55
N ILE A 48 -10.00 19.77 15.50
CA ILE A 48 -10.35 19.37 14.14
C ILE A 48 -9.35 18.35 13.61
N ALA A 49 -8.05 18.58 13.79
CA ALA A 49 -6.98 17.66 13.32
C ALA A 49 -7.12 16.28 13.95
N ARG A 50 -7.43 16.18 15.23
CA ARG A 50 -7.69 14.89 15.92
C ARG A 50 -8.76 14.06 15.24
N LYS A 51 -9.79 14.66 14.67
CA LYS A 51 -10.85 13.94 13.96
C LYS A 51 -10.38 13.31 12.66
N PHE A 52 -9.33 13.86 12.04
CA PHE A 52 -8.71 13.30 10.85
C PHE A 52 -7.63 12.26 11.15
N ALA A 53 -7.02 12.33 12.35
CA ALA A 53 -5.95 11.43 12.77
C ALA A 53 -6.43 10.09 13.36
N THR A 54 -7.71 9.76 13.24
CA THR A 54 -8.32 8.58 13.88
C THR A 54 -7.88 7.25 13.27
N SER A 55 -7.48 7.21 12.01
CA SER A 55 -7.00 6.00 11.36
C SER A 55 -5.82 6.28 10.44
N GLN A 56 -4.82 5.41 10.49
CA GLN A 56 -3.67 5.46 9.59
C GLN A 56 -4.08 5.29 8.12
N GLN A 57 -5.16 4.55 7.87
CA GLN A 57 -5.72 4.39 6.53
C GLN A 57 -6.24 5.71 5.94
N ALA A 58 -6.76 6.60 6.77
CA ALA A 58 -7.25 7.90 6.33
C ALA A 58 -6.12 8.93 6.17
N SER A 59 -5.19 9.00 7.13
CA SER A 59 -4.10 9.96 7.17
C SER A 59 -2.86 9.54 6.38
N GLY A 60 -2.70 8.24 6.12
CA GLY A 60 -1.54 7.69 5.44
C GLY A 60 -0.25 7.90 6.23
N VAL A 61 0.75 8.50 5.60
CA VAL A 61 2.05 8.80 6.21
C VAL A 61 2.05 10.07 7.05
N MET A 62 1.00 10.92 6.96
CA MET A 62 0.92 12.17 7.71
C MET A 62 0.69 11.92 9.20
N ALA A 63 1.55 12.52 10.02
CA ALA A 63 1.38 12.53 11.47
C ALA A 63 0.33 13.56 11.90
N ILE A 64 -0.17 13.45 13.13
CA ILE A 64 -1.11 14.44 13.69
C ILE A 64 -0.50 15.85 13.74
N THR A 65 0.79 15.97 13.98
CA THR A 65 1.53 17.24 13.99
C THR A 65 1.50 17.90 12.63
N ASP A 66 1.63 17.14 11.53
CA ASP A 66 1.58 17.66 10.16
C ASP A 66 0.18 18.22 9.85
N MET A 67 -0.87 17.49 10.27
CA MET A 67 -2.26 17.94 10.11
C MET A 67 -2.56 19.21 10.91
N ILE A 68 -1.98 19.33 12.12
CA ILE A 68 -2.10 20.52 12.95
C ILE A 68 -1.41 21.71 12.25
N GLN A 69 -0.19 21.52 11.73
CA GLN A 69 0.52 22.58 11.01
C GLN A 69 -0.22 23.04 9.76
N GLU A 70 -0.72 22.11 8.96
CA GLU A 70 -1.57 22.44 7.81
C GLU A 70 -2.86 23.16 8.24
N GLY A 71 -3.42 22.76 9.35
CA GLY A 71 -4.57 23.42 9.96
C GLY A 71 -4.26 24.86 10.37
N HIS A 72 -3.08 25.12 10.97
CA HIS A 72 -2.63 26.46 11.34
C HIS A 72 -2.44 27.36 10.12
N VAL A 73 -1.80 26.85 9.06
CA VAL A 73 -1.66 27.61 7.79
C VAL A 73 -3.05 28.05 7.25
N ASN A 74 -4.03 27.14 7.33
CA ASN A 74 -5.38 27.46 6.86
C ASN A 74 -6.16 28.34 7.86
N LEU A 75 -5.88 28.28 9.16
CA LEU A 75 -6.39 29.21 10.17
C LEU A 75 -5.88 30.64 9.88
N ILE A 76 -4.57 30.83 9.68
CA ILE A 76 -3.98 32.12 9.35
C ILE A 76 -4.66 32.72 8.12
N LYS A 77 -4.73 31.95 7.02
CA LYS A 77 -5.43 32.40 5.79
C LYS A 77 -6.91 32.69 5.99
N ALA A 78 -7.55 32.05 6.96
CA ALA A 78 -8.95 32.27 7.26
C ALA A 78 -9.13 33.55 8.09
N VAL A 79 -8.26 33.82 9.06
CA VAL A 79 -8.25 35.06 9.87
C VAL A 79 -8.07 36.28 8.98
N ASP A 80 -7.16 36.21 7.99
CA ASP A 80 -6.94 37.30 7.03
C ASP A 80 -8.16 37.60 6.12
N ARG A 81 -9.14 36.68 6.08
CA ARG A 81 -10.36 36.78 5.24
C ARG A 81 -11.65 36.86 6.04
N ILE A 82 -11.56 37.30 7.29
CA ILE A 82 -12.75 37.49 8.13
C ILE A 82 -13.54 38.66 7.61
N ASP A 83 -14.83 38.38 7.38
CA ASP A 83 -15.83 39.42 7.06
C ASP A 83 -16.50 39.89 8.37
N TRP A 84 -16.01 40.99 8.90
CA TRP A 84 -16.47 41.53 10.18
C TRP A 84 -17.90 41.99 10.18
N GLU A 85 -18.43 42.44 9.04
CA GLU A 85 -19.81 42.86 8.92
C GLU A 85 -20.76 41.70 9.18
N LYS A 86 -20.53 40.57 8.53
CA LYS A 86 -21.33 39.36 8.72
C LYS A 86 -21.26 38.77 10.12
N ILE A 87 -20.14 38.95 10.81
CA ILE A 87 -19.97 38.44 12.19
C ILE A 87 -20.78 39.33 13.13
N ASN A 88 -20.74 40.63 12.95
CA ASN A 88 -21.48 41.57 13.81
C ASN A 88 -22.98 41.45 13.67
N ASP A 89 -23.47 41.16 12.45
CA ASP A 89 -24.90 41.00 12.15
C ASP A 89 -25.47 39.67 12.66
N SER A 90 -24.59 38.74 13.17
CA SER A 90 -25.05 37.47 13.68
C SER A 90 -25.47 37.53 15.14
N GLU A 91 -26.54 36.80 15.50
CA GLU A 91 -27.03 36.69 16.87
C GLU A 91 -25.98 36.10 17.84
N ASP A 92 -25.12 35.19 17.32
CA ASP A 92 -24.04 34.51 18.10
C ASP A 92 -22.75 34.66 17.33
N GLN A 93 -21.97 35.67 17.68
CA GLN A 93 -20.68 35.96 17.04
C GLN A 93 -19.67 34.81 17.22
N GLU A 94 -19.64 34.19 18.41
CA GLU A 94 -18.73 33.11 18.71
C GLU A 94 -18.99 31.87 17.84
N LYS A 95 -20.23 31.47 17.73
CA LYS A 95 -20.67 30.33 16.92
C LYS A 95 -20.41 30.55 15.45
N THR A 96 -20.69 31.77 14.96
CA THR A 96 -20.47 32.17 13.58
C THR A 96 -18.98 32.14 13.24
N MET A 97 -18.14 32.72 14.10
CA MET A 97 -16.69 32.73 13.95
C MET A 97 -16.12 31.30 13.94
N LYS A 98 -16.50 30.49 14.94
CA LYS A 98 -16.06 29.07 15.02
C LYS A 98 -16.51 28.26 13.80
N SER A 99 -17.72 28.48 13.31
CA SER A 99 -18.25 27.80 12.11
C SER A 99 -17.46 28.19 10.86
N PHE A 100 -17.22 29.48 10.67
CA PHE A 100 -16.44 30.00 9.53
C PHE A 100 -15.03 29.44 9.50
N LEU A 101 -14.31 29.54 10.63
CA LEU A 101 -12.95 29.04 10.74
C LEU A 101 -12.87 27.50 10.59
N SER A 102 -13.77 26.76 11.26
CA SER A 102 -13.82 25.29 11.18
C SER A 102 -14.00 24.78 9.76
N LYS A 103 -14.85 25.42 8.95
CA LYS A 103 -15.09 25.03 7.56
C LYS A 103 -13.80 25.14 6.73
N ARG A 104 -13.05 26.23 6.89
CA ARG A 104 -11.80 26.48 6.17
C ARG A 104 -10.67 25.57 6.63
N ILE A 105 -10.51 25.41 7.94
CA ILE A 105 -9.51 24.50 8.54
C ILE A 105 -9.75 23.07 8.08
N LYS A 106 -11.00 22.56 8.16
CA LYS A 106 -11.35 21.21 7.66
C LYS A 106 -11.04 21.03 6.19
N GLY A 107 -11.37 22.02 5.36
CA GLY A 107 -11.09 21.98 3.93
C GLY A 107 -9.58 21.93 3.64
N GLY A 108 -8.80 22.74 4.37
CA GLY A 108 -7.35 22.77 4.26
C GLY A 108 -6.68 21.45 4.67
N ILE A 109 -7.01 20.93 5.85
CA ILE A 109 -6.48 19.65 6.34
C ILE A 109 -6.83 18.51 5.36
N ARG A 110 -8.08 18.46 4.89
CA ARG A 110 -8.50 17.43 3.92
C ARG A 110 -7.67 17.48 2.64
N ARG A 111 -7.47 18.68 2.08
CA ARG A 111 -6.65 18.86 0.87
C ARG A 111 -5.18 18.47 1.11
N ALA A 112 -4.62 18.84 2.26
CA ALA A 112 -3.26 18.45 2.63
C ALA A 112 -3.12 16.92 2.73
N ILE A 113 -4.10 16.23 3.34
CA ILE A 113 -4.13 14.76 3.37
C ILE A 113 -4.22 14.20 1.95
N ASP A 114 -5.07 14.73 1.09
CA ASP A 114 -5.23 14.23 -0.28
C ASP A 114 -3.94 14.32 -1.10
N ILE A 115 -3.12 15.35 -0.83
CA ILE A 115 -1.86 15.59 -1.52
C ILE A 115 -0.71 14.76 -0.92
N ASN A 116 -0.63 14.68 0.41
CA ASN A 116 0.57 14.24 1.13
C ASN A 116 0.39 12.88 1.86
N ARG A 117 -0.75 12.21 1.70
CA ARG A 117 -1.02 10.98 2.45
C ARG A 117 -0.14 9.79 2.06
N GLY A 118 0.38 9.73 0.84
CA GLY A 118 1.21 8.64 0.32
C GLY A 118 2.60 9.10 -0.05
N GLN A 119 3.57 8.18 -0.08
CA GLN A 119 4.90 8.42 -0.63
C GLN A 119 4.81 8.70 -2.15
N MET A 120 3.87 8.05 -2.84
CA MET A 120 3.52 8.42 -4.21
C MET A 120 2.34 9.40 -4.20
N ARG A 121 2.55 10.57 -4.78
CA ARG A 121 1.53 11.60 -4.88
C ARG A 121 0.48 11.22 -5.93
N LEU A 122 -0.78 11.20 -5.50
CA LEU A 122 -1.93 11.08 -6.40
C LEU A 122 -2.54 12.46 -6.65
N PRO A 123 -2.92 12.78 -7.89
CA PRO A 123 -3.65 14.02 -8.18
C PRO A 123 -4.99 14.09 -7.42
N GLU A 124 -5.40 15.29 -6.99
CA GLU A 124 -6.62 15.50 -6.19
C GLU A 124 -7.88 14.98 -6.89
N HIS A 125 -7.98 15.15 -8.21
CA HIS A 125 -9.13 14.66 -8.98
C HIS A 125 -9.24 13.13 -8.98
N VAL A 126 -8.10 12.42 -9.01
CA VAL A 126 -8.04 10.95 -8.92
C VAL A 126 -8.50 10.51 -7.53
N THR A 127 -7.98 11.12 -6.46
CA THR A 127 -8.36 10.82 -5.08
C THR A 127 -9.85 11.06 -4.84
N ASN A 128 -10.41 12.15 -5.38
CA ASN A 128 -11.84 12.45 -5.30
C ASN A 128 -12.67 11.43 -6.10
N SER A 129 -12.21 10.99 -7.27
CA SER A 129 -12.87 9.96 -8.07
C SER A 129 -12.90 8.62 -7.34
N ILE A 130 -11.77 8.23 -6.73
CA ILE A 130 -11.67 7.01 -5.91
C ILE A 130 -12.65 7.05 -4.75
N ARG A 131 -12.77 8.18 -4.04
CA ARG A 131 -13.72 8.33 -2.93
C ARG A 131 -15.17 8.21 -3.37
N LYS A 132 -15.54 8.82 -4.50
CA LYS A 132 -16.91 8.74 -5.04
C LYS A 132 -17.28 7.32 -5.47
N ASN A 133 -16.31 6.59 -6.00
CA ASN A 133 -16.49 5.24 -6.56
C ASN A 133 -15.89 4.14 -5.68
N PHE A 134 -15.67 4.43 -4.37
CA PHE A 134 -15.05 3.49 -3.46
C PHE A 134 -15.83 2.17 -3.43
N GLY A 135 -15.11 1.07 -3.68
CA GLY A 135 -15.68 -0.27 -3.77
C GLY A 135 -16.17 -0.69 -5.17
N LYS A 136 -16.34 0.23 -6.12
CA LYS A 136 -16.75 -0.10 -7.50
C LYS A 136 -15.56 -0.44 -8.40
N ASP A 137 -14.46 0.29 -8.26
CA ASP A 137 -13.22 0.09 -9.02
C ASP A 137 -12.09 -0.43 -8.12
N LYS A 138 -11.86 -1.74 -8.19
CA LYS A 138 -10.81 -2.42 -7.39
C LYS A 138 -9.40 -1.93 -7.74
N LYS A 139 -9.13 -1.58 -9.02
CA LYS A 139 -7.80 -1.10 -9.46
C LYS A 139 -7.50 0.28 -8.88
N ALA A 140 -8.47 1.19 -8.94
CA ALA A 140 -8.34 2.53 -8.38
C ALA A 140 -8.17 2.49 -6.85
N VAL A 141 -8.90 1.62 -6.14
CA VAL A 141 -8.76 1.39 -4.70
C VAL A 141 -7.38 0.82 -4.38
N ALA A 142 -6.89 -0.17 -5.14
CA ALA A 142 -5.55 -0.72 -4.97
C ALA A 142 -4.46 0.36 -5.16
N MET A 143 -4.58 1.21 -6.19
CA MET A 143 -3.65 2.32 -6.43
C MET A 143 -3.63 3.31 -5.25
N PHE A 144 -4.78 3.57 -4.63
CA PHE A 144 -4.88 4.43 -3.47
C PHE A 144 -4.13 3.87 -2.24
N PHE A 145 -4.24 2.56 -1.99
CA PHE A 145 -3.53 1.92 -0.88
C PHE A 145 -2.05 1.69 -1.19
N ASN A 146 -1.70 1.32 -2.43
CA ASN A 146 -0.31 1.09 -2.86
C ASN A 146 0.52 2.38 -2.92
N SER A 147 -0.08 3.54 -2.74
CA SER A 147 0.66 4.81 -2.60
C SER A 147 1.41 4.93 -1.27
N ILE A 148 1.14 4.03 -0.31
CA ILE A 148 1.79 3.97 1.00
C ILE A 148 2.72 2.76 1.00
N PHE A 149 4.02 3.01 1.23
CA PHE A 149 5.02 1.93 1.31
C PHE A 149 5.21 1.46 2.73
N LEU A 150 5.50 0.18 2.88
CA LEU A 150 5.93 -0.41 4.13
C LEU A 150 7.46 -0.50 4.13
N SER A 151 8.07 -0.40 5.32
CA SER A 151 9.50 -0.67 5.46
C SER A 151 9.74 -2.18 5.40
N ILE A 152 10.72 -2.61 4.60
CA ILE A 152 11.16 -4.01 4.54
C ILE A 152 11.84 -4.41 5.86
N ASP A 153 12.54 -3.46 6.50
CA ASP A 153 13.27 -3.68 7.75
C ASP A 153 12.40 -3.47 9.01
N ALA A 154 11.12 -3.15 8.84
CA ALA A 154 10.22 -3.02 9.97
C ALA A 154 9.84 -4.41 10.47
N GLY A 155 10.48 -4.85 11.55
CA GLY A 155 10.08 -6.05 12.30
C GLY A 155 8.61 -5.97 12.72
N THR A 156 7.90 -7.08 12.66
CA THR A 156 6.46 -7.15 12.93
C THR A 156 6.13 -7.03 14.41
N ARG A 157 7.08 -7.25 15.34
CA ARG A 157 6.95 -7.08 16.80
C ARG A 157 8.32 -6.85 17.43
N GLU A 158 8.36 -6.20 18.59
CA GLU A 158 9.59 -5.89 19.34
C GLU A 158 10.35 -7.14 19.83
N ASP A 159 9.72 -8.32 19.88
CA ASP A 159 10.29 -9.58 20.37
C ASP A 159 10.55 -10.65 19.29
N ASP A 160 10.13 -10.42 18.06
CA ASP A 160 10.35 -11.37 16.97
C ASP A 160 11.38 -10.80 16.00
N ASP A 161 12.57 -11.41 15.93
CA ASP A 161 13.59 -11.19 14.89
C ASP A 161 13.13 -11.66 13.48
N ILE A 162 11.82 -11.72 13.26
CA ILE A 162 11.26 -12.14 11.98
C ILE A 162 11.20 -10.89 11.07
N PHE A 163 12.26 -10.71 10.33
CA PHE A 163 12.28 -9.79 9.19
C PHE A 163 11.32 -10.27 8.10
N LEU A 164 10.71 -9.34 7.40
CA LEU A 164 9.87 -9.65 6.25
C LEU A 164 10.77 -10.27 5.17
N GLN A 165 10.81 -11.60 5.10
CA GLN A 165 11.56 -12.30 4.09
C GLN A 165 10.81 -12.24 2.77
N ILE A 166 11.41 -11.58 1.79
CA ILE A 166 10.92 -11.60 0.42
C ILE A 166 11.57 -12.81 -0.24
N GLU A 167 10.73 -13.75 -0.68
CA GLU A 167 11.18 -14.93 -1.41
C GLU A 167 11.91 -14.50 -2.69
N ASP A 168 13.15 -14.89 -2.83
CA ASP A 168 13.91 -14.74 -4.08
C ASP A 168 13.43 -15.79 -5.07
N LYS A 169 12.73 -15.37 -6.10
CA LYS A 169 12.24 -16.24 -7.17
C LYS A 169 13.27 -16.44 -8.30
N SER A 170 14.41 -15.79 -8.21
CA SER A 170 15.50 -15.97 -9.17
C SER A 170 16.43 -17.08 -8.69
N GLU A 171 16.12 -18.33 -9.06
CA GLU A 171 17.00 -19.48 -8.81
C GLU A 171 17.57 -20.06 -10.12
N PRO A 172 18.48 -19.39 -10.82
CA PRO A 172 19.00 -19.93 -12.08
C PRO A 172 19.89 -21.17 -11.87
N TYR A 173 20.56 -21.29 -10.72
CA TYR A 173 21.48 -22.40 -10.47
C TYR A 173 20.77 -23.69 -10.07
N ASN A 174 19.81 -23.62 -9.16
CA ASN A 174 19.07 -24.79 -8.71
C ASN A 174 18.23 -25.39 -9.83
N GLN A 175 17.65 -24.58 -10.71
CA GLN A 175 16.91 -25.09 -11.86
C GLN A 175 17.80 -25.88 -12.84
N GLN A 176 19.03 -25.46 -13.07
CA GLN A 176 19.95 -26.18 -13.94
C GLN A 176 20.33 -27.51 -13.35
N PHE A 177 20.71 -27.58 -12.06
CA PHE A 177 21.02 -28.85 -11.38
C PHE A 177 19.80 -29.76 -11.33
N LEU A 178 18.62 -29.24 -11.03
CA LEU A 178 17.39 -30.00 -11.02
C LEU A 178 17.08 -30.57 -12.40
N ASN A 179 17.22 -29.78 -13.46
CA ASN A 179 17.01 -30.22 -14.83
C ASN A 179 18.01 -31.29 -15.26
N MET A 180 19.26 -31.16 -14.87
CA MET A 180 20.29 -32.20 -15.13
C MET A 180 19.95 -33.51 -14.41
N TYR A 181 19.57 -33.42 -13.15
CA TYR A 181 19.18 -34.61 -12.37
C TYR A 181 17.94 -35.28 -12.95
N LEU A 182 16.89 -34.52 -13.20
CA LEU A 182 15.65 -35.01 -13.82
C LEU A 182 15.92 -35.64 -15.20
N THR A 183 16.77 -35.03 -16.01
CA THR A 183 17.14 -35.55 -17.32
C THR A 183 17.87 -36.92 -17.20
N SER A 184 18.76 -37.05 -16.22
CA SER A 184 19.45 -38.31 -15.95
C SER A 184 18.47 -39.38 -15.49
N LEU A 185 17.62 -39.07 -14.54
CA LEU A 185 16.59 -39.98 -13.98
C LEU A 185 15.59 -40.43 -15.05
N LEU A 186 15.12 -39.50 -15.89
CA LEU A 186 14.20 -39.83 -16.99
C LEU A 186 14.86 -40.79 -18.00
N LYS A 187 16.12 -40.59 -18.36
CA LYS A 187 16.85 -41.48 -19.28
C LYS A 187 17.09 -42.90 -18.73
N GLN A 188 17.16 -43.04 -17.41
CA GLN A 188 17.33 -44.38 -16.77
C GLN A 188 16.04 -45.21 -16.80
N HIS A 189 14.89 -44.59 -16.64
CA HIS A 189 13.62 -45.29 -16.43
C HIS A 189 12.64 -45.26 -17.63
N LEU A 190 12.89 -44.41 -18.63
CA LEU A 190 11.98 -44.21 -19.75
C LEU A 190 12.64 -44.61 -21.09
N THR A 191 11.80 -45.01 -22.02
CA THR A 191 12.22 -45.21 -23.42
C THR A 191 12.44 -43.83 -24.10
N ASP A 192 13.25 -43.80 -25.18
CA ASP A 192 13.57 -42.54 -25.87
C ASP A 192 12.34 -41.71 -26.27
N LYS A 193 11.27 -42.38 -26.71
CA LYS A 193 10.03 -41.68 -27.08
C LYS A 193 9.32 -41.06 -25.87
N GLU A 194 9.22 -41.80 -24.78
CA GLU A 194 8.62 -41.32 -23.53
C GLU A 194 9.42 -40.18 -22.92
N TYR A 195 10.77 -40.29 -22.94
CA TYR A 195 11.70 -39.25 -22.52
C TYR A 195 11.48 -37.95 -23.30
N HIS A 196 11.48 -38.01 -24.62
CA HIS A 196 11.27 -36.84 -25.44
C HIS A 196 9.88 -36.21 -25.25
N VAL A 197 8.85 -37.02 -25.07
CA VAL A 197 7.49 -36.52 -24.78
C VAL A 197 7.47 -35.73 -23.46
N LEU A 198 8.06 -36.24 -22.38
CA LEU A 198 8.11 -35.54 -21.11
C LEU A 198 9.00 -34.29 -21.17
N ARG A 199 10.21 -34.41 -21.74
CA ARG A 199 11.14 -33.31 -21.91
C ARG A 199 10.52 -32.12 -22.59
N LEU A 200 9.86 -32.32 -23.73
CA LEU A 200 9.22 -31.28 -24.53
C LEU A 200 7.90 -30.77 -23.90
N SER A 201 7.16 -31.64 -23.20
CA SER A 201 5.90 -31.25 -22.55
C SER A 201 6.12 -30.35 -21.34
N TYR A 202 7.17 -30.57 -20.58
CA TYR A 202 7.49 -29.80 -19.37
C TYR A 202 8.54 -28.70 -19.62
N GLY A 203 9.30 -28.80 -20.72
CA GLY A 203 10.34 -27.80 -21.04
C GLY A 203 11.54 -27.91 -20.13
N LEU A 204 12.08 -29.12 -19.87
CA LEU A 204 13.14 -29.33 -18.89
C LEU A 204 14.47 -28.63 -19.25
N ASP A 205 14.82 -28.62 -20.54
CA ASP A 205 16.03 -27.97 -21.07
C ASP A 205 15.76 -27.25 -22.40
N CYS A 206 14.48 -27.04 -22.69
CA CYS A 206 14.01 -26.42 -23.91
C CYS A 206 12.67 -25.67 -23.65
N GLU A 207 12.17 -24.94 -24.61
CA GLU A 207 10.84 -24.33 -24.52
C GLU A 207 9.75 -25.39 -24.47
N LYS A 208 8.69 -25.09 -23.73
CA LYS A 208 7.52 -25.97 -23.58
C LYS A 208 6.74 -26.05 -24.89
N HIS A 209 6.50 -27.27 -25.36
CA HIS A 209 5.81 -27.55 -26.61
C HIS A 209 4.40 -28.07 -26.39
N SER A 210 3.50 -27.76 -27.30
CA SER A 210 2.15 -28.32 -27.31
C SER A 210 2.14 -29.77 -27.84
N ALA A 211 1.10 -30.55 -27.48
CA ALA A 211 1.00 -31.97 -27.91
C ALA A 211 1.03 -32.14 -29.44
N LYS A 212 0.53 -31.14 -30.21
CA LYS A 212 0.60 -31.16 -31.67
C LYS A 212 2.02 -30.96 -32.19
N GLN A 213 2.79 -30.06 -31.58
CA GLN A 213 4.19 -29.82 -31.96
C GLN A 213 5.06 -31.04 -31.62
N ILE A 214 4.79 -31.68 -30.45
CA ILE A 214 5.49 -32.89 -30.03
C ILE A 214 5.18 -34.05 -30.98
N ALA A 215 3.93 -34.21 -31.42
CA ALA A 215 3.56 -35.22 -32.41
C ALA A 215 4.31 -35.05 -33.74
N ASN A 216 4.43 -33.80 -34.22
CA ASN A 216 5.20 -33.49 -35.43
C ASN A 216 6.71 -33.76 -35.22
N TYR A 217 7.28 -33.38 -34.08
CA TYR A 217 8.67 -33.61 -33.76
C TYR A 217 9.07 -35.07 -33.73
N LEU A 218 8.18 -35.91 -33.18
CA LEU A 218 8.39 -37.37 -33.05
C LEU A 218 7.90 -38.16 -34.27
N ASN A 219 7.44 -37.49 -35.33
CA ASN A 219 6.88 -38.10 -36.55
C ASN A 219 5.74 -39.12 -36.23
N ILE A 220 4.87 -38.76 -35.30
CA ILE A 220 3.67 -39.55 -34.99
C ILE A 220 2.55 -39.14 -35.95
N GLU A 221 2.29 -39.97 -36.96
CA GLU A 221 1.25 -39.72 -37.94
C GLU A 221 -0.10 -40.26 -37.53
N GLY A 222 -1.19 -39.61 -38.00
CA GLY A 222 -2.55 -40.02 -37.83
C GLY A 222 -3.48 -38.98 -37.19
N SER A 223 -4.79 -39.12 -37.44
CA SER A 223 -5.82 -38.17 -36.95
C SER A 223 -5.89 -38.06 -35.41
N GLY A 224 -5.30 -39.00 -34.67
CA GLY A 224 -5.22 -39.03 -33.19
C GLY A 224 -3.83 -38.81 -32.63
N ALA A 225 -2.87 -38.26 -33.38
CA ALA A 225 -1.46 -38.10 -32.96
C ALA A 225 -1.30 -37.38 -31.62
N TYR A 226 -2.06 -36.30 -31.37
CA TYR A 226 -2.03 -35.56 -30.10
C TYR A 226 -2.59 -36.39 -28.91
N VAL A 227 -3.56 -37.28 -29.17
CA VAL A 227 -4.09 -38.19 -28.14
C VAL A 227 -3.03 -39.22 -27.77
N ARG A 228 -2.30 -39.73 -28.77
CA ARG A 228 -1.22 -40.70 -28.57
C ARG A 228 -0.05 -40.09 -27.76
N VAL A 229 0.29 -38.80 -27.99
CA VAL A 229 1.25 -38.07 -27.17
C VAL A 229 0.77 -37.97 -25.73
N SER A 230 -0.53 -37.68 -25.50
CA SER A 230 -1.08 -37.60 -24.14
C SER A 230 -1.10 -38.96 -23.45
N GLN A 231 -1.33 -40.05 -24.18
CA GLN A 231 -1.25 -41.41 -23.66
C GLN A 231 0.19 -41.78 -23.29
N LEU A 232 1.16 -41.48 -24.17
CA LEU A 232 2.59 -41.71 -23.89
C LEU A 232 3.07 -40.90 -22.67
N LYS A 233 2.60 -39.68 -22.55
CA LYS A 233 2.88 -38.84 -21.37
C LYS A 233 2.37 -39.48 -20.09
N LYS A 234 1.13 -39.99 -20.10
CA LYS A 234 0.54 -40.64 -18.93
C LYS A 234 1.31 -41.92 -18.58
N GLN A 235 1.58 -42.79 -19.59
CA GLN A 235 2.35 -44.02 -19.39
C GLN A 235 3.73 -43.74 -18.82
N ALA A 236 4.43 -42.70 -19.29
CA ALA A 236 5.73 -42.31 -18.81
C ALA A 236 5.66 -41.87 -17.34
N VAL A 237 4.65 -41.09 -16.95
CA VAL A 237 4.45 -40.68 -15.55
C VAL A 237 4.14 -41.89 -14.66
N ASP A 238 3.24 -42.77 -15.11
CA ASP A 238 2.87 -43.98 -14.34
C ASP A 238 4.10 -44.87 -14.10
N LYS A 239 4.97 -45.06 -15.13
CA LYS A 239 6.25 -45.78 -14.97
C LYS A 239 7.21 -45.12 -13.98
N LEU A 240 7.28 -43.80 -13.98
CA LEU A 240 8.13 -43.09 -13.00
C LEU A 240 7.62 -43.27 -11.58
N ILE A 241 6.30 -43.21 -11.38
CA ILE A 241 5.68 -43.42 -10.05
C ILE A 241 5.98 -44.84 -9.52
N GLU A 242 6.01 -45.85 -10.41
CA GLU A 242 6.28 -47.23 -10.04
C GLU A 242 7.77 -47.52 -9.75
N ASN A 243 8.68 -46.84 -10.45
CA ASN A 243 10.10 -47.18 -10.43
C ASN A 243 11.01 -46.21 -9.65
N VAL A 244 10.51 -45.01 -9.33
CA VAL A 244 11.27 -43.96 -8.63
C VAL A 244 10.75 -43.79 -7.21
N ASP A 245 11.62 -43.94 -6.21
CA ASP A 245 11.25 -43.70 -4.83
C ASP A 245 11.03 -42.21 -4.58
N HIS A 246 9.89 -41.88 -3.96
CA HIS A 246 9.49 -40.51 -3.67
C HIS A 246 10.53 -39.75 -2.83
N SER A 247 11.29 -40.45 -1.98
CA SER A 247 12.34 -39.84 -1.16
C SER A 247 13.49 -39.25 -2.00
N GLN A 248 13.83 -39.87 -3.13
CA GLN A 248 14.92 -39.42 -4.00
C GLN A 248 14.63 -38.05 -4.69
N VAL A 249 13.37 -37.70 -4.81
CA VAL A 249 12.93 -36.42 -5.44
C VAL A 249 12.80 -35.35 -4.39
N LEU A 250 12.39 -35.70 -3.16
CA LEU A 250 12.20 -34.72 -2.06
C LEU A 250 13.52 -34.13 -1.54
N ASP A 251 14.62 -34.90 -1.60
CA ASP A 251 15.94 -34.43 -1.13
C ASP A 251 16.56 -33.36 -2.05
N ILE A 252 15.96 -33.10 -3.21
CA ILE A 252 16.50 -32.18 -4.24
C ILE A 252 15.55 -30.96 -4.49
N LEU A 253 14.29 -31.06 -4.07
CA LEU A 253 13.31 -29.97 -4.13
C LEU A 253 13.39 -29.07 -2.90
#